data_19c34ff625d803bd797edb5e0c398853
#
_entry.id   19c34ff625d803bd797edb5e0c398853
#
_cell.length_a   1.000
_cell.length_b   1.000
_cell.length_c   1.000
_cell.angle_alpha   90.00
_cell.angle_beta   90.00
_cell.angle_gamma   90.00
#
_symmetry.space_group_name_H-M   'P 1'
#
loop_
_entity.id
_entity.type
_entity.pdbx_description
1 polymer ?
#
loop_
_entity_poly.entity_id
_entity_poly.type
_entity_poly.pdbx_seq_one_letter_code
_entity_poly.pdbx_strand_id
1 'polypeptide(L)'
;MKEPEISVGIVNAQEIHFSLNGNFFAKGETVCGEQQVAFSEGGILWNGNLYRELTFTPQDEHASFSLYDVTIGINFHWERQETQSFMGTLKLVVDEGKITAINILPAEDYLISVISSEMNATSSLEFLKAHAVVSRSWLFAQIEKRKALSDKNEGFFSFIKTDTEYIRWYDREDHTIFDVCADDHCQRYQGITKASSAAVTEAVRATRGQLLMYERGICDARFSKCCGGASEEFGYCWEDKNYPYLSTIRDAEEEENRPLPDLTKEEEAERWIRTSPVSFCDTHDKKVISQILNNYDQELQISIVGKYVIPKQNYPN
;
A
#
# COMPACT_ATOMS: atom_id res chain seq x y z
N MET A 1 17.73 18.40 8.81
CA MET A 1 17.88 17.33 7.81
C MET A 1 16.80 17.54 6.77
N LYS A 2 17.10 17.48 5.47
CA LYS A 2 16.07 17.60 4.43
C LYS A 2 15.18 16.35 4.51
N GLU A 3 13.86 16.52 4.41
CA GLU A 3 12.91 15.42 4.33
C GLU A 3 13.20 14.56 3.09
N PRO A 4 13.20 13.23 3.20
CA PRO A 4 13.43 12.38 2.06
C PRO A 4 12.24 12.45 1.08
N GLU A 5 12.56 12.50 -0.19
CA GLU A 5 11.60 12.32 -1.28
C GLU A 5 11.50 10.82 -1.60
N ILE A 6 10.31 10.39 -1.97
CA ILE A 6 10.03 9.03 -2.42
C ILE A 6 9.39 9.06 -3.80
N SER A 7 9.54 7.97 -4.52
CA SER A 7 8.99 7.75 -5.85
C SER A 7 7.92 6.66 -5.79
N VAL A 8 6.72 6.98 -6.30
CA VAL A 8 5.54 6.11 -6.27
C VAL A 8 5.11 5.80 -7.71
N GLY A 9 5.19 4.53 -8.12
CA GLY A 9 4.67 4.07 -9.42
C GLY A 9 3.15 4.01 -9.40
N ILE A 10 2.50 4.67 -10.36
CA ILE A 10 1.03 4.79 -10.39
C ILE A 10 0.41 3.98 -11.54
N VAL A 11 0.88 4.20 -12.77
CA VAL A 11 0.33 3.61 -14.00
C VAL A 11 1.46 3.10 -14.87
N ASN A 12 1.26 1.94 -15.49
CA ASN A 12 2.12 1.41 -16.55
C ASN A 12 1.26 1.10 -17.77
N ALA A 13 1.37 1.91 -18.84
CA ALA A 13 0.53 1.80 -20.02
C ALA A 13 1.26 2.18 -21.32
N GLN A 14 0.70 1.78 -22.47
CA GLN A 14 1.20 2.18 -23.79
C GLN A 14 0.95 3.67 -24.06
N GLU A 15 -0.09 4.21 -23.48
CA GLU A 15 -0.53 5.59 -23.63
C GLU A 15 -1.03 6.10 -22.28
N ILE A 16 -0.66 7.32 -21.90
CA ILE A 16 -1.09 7.95 -20.67
C ILE A 16 -1.64 9.33 -20.98
N HIS A 17 -2.89 9.57 -20.56
CA HIS A 17 -3.56 10.86 -20.58
C HIS A 17 -3.51 11.47 -19.19
N PHE A 18 -3.17 12.74 -19.11
CA PHE A 18 -3.10 13.45 -17.84
C PHE A 18 -3.34 14.96 -18.00
N SER A 19 -3.70 15.59 -16.91
CA SER A 19 -3.86 17.04 -16.84
C SER A 19 -2.90 17.65 -15.83
N LEU A 20 -2.28 18.77 -16.20
CA LEU A 20 -1.44 19.58 -15.32
C LEU A 20 -2.25 20.74 -14.78
N ASN A 21 -2.65 20.67 -13.51
CA ASN A 21 -3.48 21.67 -12.82
C ASN A 21 -2.55 22.72 -12.17
N GLY A 22 -2.17 23.72 -12.93
CA GLY A 22 -1.15 24.72 -12.59
C GLY A 22 0.02 24.67 -13.56
N ASN A 23 1.06 25.45 -13.27
CA ASN A 23 2.24 25.53 -14.12
C ASN A 23 3.28 24.48 -13.71
N PHE A 24 3.72 23.71 -14.68
CA PHE A 24 4.81 22.75 -14.55
C PHE A 24 5.95 23.11 -15.50
N PHE A 25 7.18 22.79 -15.11
CA PHE A 25 8.35 22.92 -15.96
C PHE A 25 8.74 21.56 -16.54
N ALA A 26 8.87 21.48 -17.87
CA ALA A 26 9.33 20.29 -18.57
C ALA A 26 10.13 20.66 -19.81
N LYS A 27 11.29 20.03 -20.02
CA LYS A 27 12.14 20.20 -21.22
C LYS A 27 12.42 21.65 -21.62
N GLY A 28 12.55 22.55 -20.65
CA GLY A 28 12.92 23.95 -20.90
C GLY A 28 11.74 24.90 -21.05
N GLU A 29 10.52 24.43 -20.93
CA GLU A 29 9.30 25.25 -21.10
C GLU A 29 8.31 25.06 -19.94
N THR A 30 7.43 26.03 -19.77
CA THR A 30 6.31 25.94 -18.84
C THR A 30 5.12 25.31 -19.57
N VAL A 31 4.55 24.28 -18.97
CA VAL A 31 3.45 23.48 -19.51
C VAL A 31 2.30 23.42 -18.51
N CYS A 32 1.07 23.45 -19.00
CA CYS A 32 -0.15 23.28 -18.19
C CYS A 32 -1.26 22.61 -19.02
N GLY A 33 -2.37 22.26 -18.36
CA GLY A 33 -3.55 21.68 -19.00
C GLY A 33 -3.39 20.24 -19.46
N GLU A 34 -4.23 19.84 -20.41
CA GLU A 34 -4.30 18.46 -20.93
C GLU A 34 -3.04 18.06 -21.67
N GLN A 35 -2.57 16.88 -21.37
CA GLN A 35 -1.37 16.28 -21.94
C GLN A 35 -1.62 14.82 -22.30
N GLN A 36 -0.89 14.35 -23.29
CA GLN A 36 -0.92 12.95 -23.74
C GLN A 36 0.50 12.51 -24.09
N VAL A 37 0.85 11.30 -23.72
CA VAL A 37 2.09 10.64 -24.13
C VAL A 37 1.79 9.24 -24.61
N ALA A 38 2.57 8.77 -25.60
CA ALA A 38 2.46 7.42 -26.13
C ALA A 38 3.84 6.75 -26.20
N PHE A 39 3.92 5.46 -25.93
CA PHE A 39 5.13 4.68 -26.20
C PHE A 39 5.31 4.51 -27.71
N SER A 40 6.45 4.89 -28.22
CA SER A 40 6.79 4.80 -29.64
C SER A 40 8.30 4.62 -29.84
N GLU A 41 8.69 3.72 -30.71
CA GLU A 41 10.10 3.52 -31.12
C GLU A 41 11.08 3.41 -29.93
N GLY A 42 10.65 2.78 -28.82
CA GLY A 42 11.49 2.59 -27.64
C GLY A 42 11.61 3.83 -26.73
N GLY A 43 10.79 4.86 -26.98
CA GLY A 43 10.77 6.12 -26.21
C GLY A 43 9.35 6.59 -25.92
N ILE A 44 9.26 7.77 -25.32
CA ILE A 44 8.03 8.49 -25.00
C ILE A 44 7.80 9.58 -26.05
N LEU A 45 6.79 9.40 -26.86
CA LEU A 45 6.35 10.43 -27.81
C LEU A 45 5.51 11.48 -27.08
N TRP A 46 5.97 12.74 -27.08
CA TRP A 46 5.30 13.89 -26.52
C TRP A 46 5.50 15.12 -27.40
N ASN A 47 4.42 15.79 -27.77
CA ASN A 47 4.44 16.98 -28.65
C ASN A 47 5.28 16.79 -29.92
N GLY A 48 5.18 15.60 -30.56
CA GLY A 48 5.90 15.27 -31.79
C GLY A 48 7.39 14.96 -31.62
N ASN A 49 7.91 14.95 -30.40
CA ASN A 49 9.30 14.62 -30.08
C ASN A 49 9.38 13.33 -29.27
N LEU A 50 10.49 12.61 -29.44
CA LEU A 50 10.75 11.35 -28.74
C LEU A 50 11.73 11.56 -27.58
N TYR A 51 11.37 11.09 -26.41
CA TYR A 51 12.17 11.23 -25.17
C TYR A 51 12.41 9.87 -24.52
N ARG A 52 13.52 9.71 -23.80
CA ARG A 52 13.75 8.53 -22.93
C ARG A 52 13.03 8.64 -21.61
N GLU A 53 12.94 9.86 -21.09
CA GLU A 53 12.20 10.20 -19.89
C GLU A 53 11.65 11.63 -19.98
N LEU A 54 10.55 11.87 -19.30
CA LEU A 54 9.94 13.20 -19.14
C LEU A 54 9.72 13.46 -17.65
N THR A 55 10.01 14.68 -17.22
CA THR A 55 9.76 15.13 -15.87
C THR A 55 9.02 16.44 -15.90
N PHE A 56 7.88 16.49 -15.24
CA PHE A 56 7.03 17.66 -15.05
C PHE A 56 7.15 18.10 -13.60
N THR A 57 7.89 19.17 -13.36
CA THR A 57 8.14 19.70 -12.01
C THR A 57 7.20 20.86 -11.73
N PRO A 58 6.42 20.86 -10.65
CA PRO A 58 5.53 21.94 -10.31
C PRO A 58 6.30 23.25 -10.08
N GLN A 59 5.76 24.36 -10.57
CA GLN A 59 6.33 25.70 -10.35
C GLN A 59 5.61 26.43 -9.21
N ASP A 60 4.43 25.95 -8.82
CA ASP A 60 3.61 26.49 -7.76
C ASP A 60 3.38 25.47 -6.66
N GLU A 61 3.30 25.92 -5.42
CA GLU A 61 3.09 25.09 -4.22
C GLU A 61 1.75 24.32 -4.24
N HIS A 62 0.75 24.85 -4.98
CA HIS A 62 -0.57 24.25 -5.11
C HIS A 62 -0.80 23.53 -6.46
N ALA A 63 0.23 23.51 -7.31
CA ALA A 63 0.14 22.77 -8.56
C ALA A 63 -0.02 21.28 -8.31
N SER A 64 -0.93 20.66 -9.05
CA SER A 64 -1.20 19.24 -9.02
C SER A 64 -1.32 18.69 -10.44
N PHE A 65 -1.24 17.38 -10.58
CA PHE A 65 -1.55 16.71 -11.84
C PHE A 65 -2.58 15.61 -11.61
N SER A 66 -3.38 15.35 -12.63
CA SER A 66 -4.37 14.28 -12.63
C SER A 66 -4.02 13.24 -13.68
N LEU A 67 -3.99 11.97 -13.30
CA LEU A 67 -3.88 10.83 -14.21
C LEU A 67 -5.28 10.27 -14.46
N TYR A 68 -5.62 10.02 -15.72
CA TYR A 68 -6.89 9.41 -16.09
C TYR A 68 -6.76 7.88 -16.14
N ASP A 69 -7.88 7.20 -15.97
CA ASP A 69 -8.01 5.75 -16.09
C ASP A 69 -7.02 4.95 -15.22
N VAL A 70 -6.71 5.47 -14.02
CA VAL A 70 -5.90 4.74 -13.05
C VAL A 70 -6.67 3.52 -12.55
N THR A 71 -6.18 2.33 -12.86
CA THR A 71 -6.76 1.09 -12.37
C THR A 71 -6.39 0.89 -10.90
N ILE A 72 -7.39 0.68 -10.05
CA ILE A 72 -7.23 0.39 -8.62
C ILE A 72 -7.88 -0.94 -8.30
N GLY A 73 -7.31 -1.65 -7.32
CA GLY A 73 -7.75 -2.98 -6.93
C GLY A 73 -7.50 -4.03 -8.00
N ILE A 74 -6.32 -4.00 -8.59
CA ILE A 74 -5.93 -4.88 -9.69
C ILE A 74 -6.14 -6.36 -9.30
N ASN A 75 -6.89 -7.10 -10.12
CA ASN A 75 -7.29 -8.49 -9.92
C ASN A 75 -8.25 -8.75 -8.73
N PHE A 76 -8.79 -7.73 -8.09
CA PHE A 76 -9.83 -7.87 -7.09
C PHE A 76 -11.23 -7.69 -7.70
N HIS A 77 -12.26 -8.24 -7.06
CA HIS A 77 -13.67 -8.12 -7.51
C HIS A 77 -14.20 -6.67 -7.53
N TRP A 78 -13.48 -5.73 -6.92
CA TRP A 78 -13.80 -4.29 -6.89
C TRP A 78 -12.86 -3.47 -7.77
N GLU A 79 -12.11 -4.10 -8.69
CA GLU A 79 -11.28 -3.42 -9.67
C GLU A 79 -12.10 -2.40 -10.46
N ARG A 80 -11.58 -1.21 -10.60
CA ARG A 80 -12.17 -0.12 -11.37
C ARG A 80 -11.14 0.89 -11.82
N GLN A 81 -11.53 1.74 -12.76
CA GLN A 81 -10.72 2.87 -13.18
C GLN A 81 -11.24 4.17 -12.55
N GLU A 82 -10.32 5.01 -12.12
CA GLU A 82 -10.61 6.33 -11.54
C GLU A 82 -9.63 7.36 -12.06
N THR A 83 -10.08 8.62 -12.16
CA THR A 83 -9.16 9.75 -12.27
C THR A 83 -8.58 10.05 -10.91
N GLN A 84 -7.26 10.06 -10.80
CA GLN A 84 -6.56 10.36 -9.55
C GLN A 84 -5.68 11.58 -9.69
N SER A 85 -5.65 12.42 -8.66
CA SER A 85 -4.90 13.68 -8.61
C SER A 85 -3.78 13.61 -7.59
N PHE A 86 -2.64 14.20 -7.91
CA PHE A 86 -1.40 14.11 -7.15
C PHE A 86 -0.71 15.47 -7.05
N MET A 87 -0.07 15.73 -5.93
CA MET A 87 0.88 16.84 -5.79
C MET A 87 2.31 16.33 -6.03
N GLY A 88 3.25 17.27 -6.21
CA GLY A 88 4.64 16.94 -6.46
C GLY A 88 4.98 16.78 -7.94
N THR A 89 6.06 16.08 -8.21
CA THR A 89 6.61 15.92 -9.56
C THR A 89 6.04 14.68 -10.25
N LEU A 90 5.62 14.82 -11.51
CA LEU A 90 5.30 13.69 -12.39
C LEU A 90 6.54 13.34 -13.22
N LYS A 91 7.03 12.11 -13.08
CA LYS A 91 8.09 11.54 -13.92
C LYS A 91 7.52 10.39 -14.74
N LEU A 92 7.82 10.40 -16.05
CA LEU A 92 7.46 9.35 -16.99
C LEU A 92 8.73 8.67 -17.48
N VAL A 93 8.78 7.35 -17.42
CA VAL A 93 9.92 6.54 -17.88
C VAL A 93 9.44 5.38 -18.74
N VAL A 94 10.29 4.92 -19.64
CA VAL A 94 10.04 3.67 -20.39
C VAL A 94 10.44 2.48 -19.52
N ASP A 95 9.52 1.53 -19.40
CA ASP A 95 9.71 0.29 -18.69
C ASP A 95 9.01 -0.85 -19.43
N GLU A 96 9.74 -1.91 -19.79
CA GLU A 96 9.24 -3.11 -20.51
C GLU A 96 8.34 -2.80 -21.73
N GLY A 97 8.70 -1.78 -22.50
CA GLY A 97 7.94 -1.40 -23.71
C GLY A 97 6.63 -0.66 -23.44
N LYS A 98 6.49 -0.09 -22.25
CA LYS A 98 5.38 0.79 -21.85
C LYS A 98 5.94 2.04 -21.16
N ILE A 99 5.05 2.95 -20.81
CA ILE A 99 5.37 4.15 -20.04
C ILE A 99 4.88 3.94 -18.61
N THR A 100 5.78 4.13 -17.65
CA THR A 100 5.42 4.15 -16.23
C THR A 100 5.35 5.59 -15.74
N ALA A 101 4.20 5.98 -15.18
CA ALA A 101 4.00 7.24 -14.49
C ALA A 101 4.40 7.10 -13.02
N ILE A 102 5.31 7.94 -12.57
CA ILE A 102 5.89 7.95 -11.23
C ILE A 102 5.62 9.32 -10.60
N ASN A 103 5.03 9.33 -9.42
CA ASN A 103 4.89 10.54 -8.61
C ASN A 103 6.07 10.65 -7.64
N ILE A 104 6.74 11.80 -7.61
CA ILE A 104 7.84 12.09 -6.68
C ILE A 104 7.40 13.19 -5.74
N LEU A 105 7.46 12.90 -4.43
CA LEU A 105 6.98 13.81 -3.38
C LEU A 105 7.69 13.55 -2.04
N PRO A 106 7.58 14.48 -1.06
CA PRO A 106 8.05 14.25 0.29
C PRO A 106 7.38 13.06 0.96
N ALA A 107 8.12 12.31 1.79
CA ALA A 107 7.63 11.11 2.46
C ALA A 107 6.43 11.37 3.37
N GLU A 108 6.38 12.52 4.06
CA GLU A 108 5.26 12.84 4.94
C GLU A 108 3.98 13.15 4.14
N ASP A 109 4.08 13.76 2.96
CA ASP A 109 2.94 14.00 2.08
C ASP A 109 2.39 12.68 1.49
N TYR A 110 3.28 11.73 1.15
CA TYR A 110 2.88 10.37 0.81
C TYR A 110 2.08 9.71 1.94
N LEU A 111 2.56 9.81 3.19
CA LEU A 111 1.91 9.22 4.35
C LEU A 111 0.52 9.82 4.62
N ILE A 112 0.31 11.12 4.39
CA ILE A 112 -1.03 11.74 4.50
C ILE A 112 -2.02 11.04 3.58
N SER A 113 -1.61 10.74 2.35
CA SER A 113 -2.45 10.00 1.40
C SER A 113 -2.67 8.54 1.83
N VAL A 114 -1.61 7.83 2.22
CA VAL A 114 -1.69 6.44 2.67
C VAL A 114 -2.65 6.29 3.85
N ILE A 115 -2.49 7.10 4.90
CA ILE A 115 -3.34 7.06 6.09
C ILE A 115 -4.81 7.30 5.74
N SER A 116 -5.08 8.20 4.79
CA SER A 116 -6.43 8.49 4.31
C SER A 116 -7.02 7.40 3.41
N SER A 117 -6.16 6.61 2.75
CA SER A 117 -6.57 5.57 1.80
C SER A 117 -6.71 4.19 2.46
N GLU A 118 -5.85 3.87 3.41
CA GLU A 118 -5.83 2.59 4.12
C GLU A 118 -6.87 2.51 5.24
N MET A 119 -7.05 3.60 5.98
CA MET A 119 -7.93 3.64 7.15
C MET A 119 -8.98 4.76 7.03
N ASN A 120 -9.99 4.68 7.86
CA ASN A 120 -11.00 5.73 7.89
C ASN A 120 -10.40 7.02 8.50
N ALA A 121 -10.40 8.10 7.72
CA ALA A 121 -9.89 9.41 8.13
C ALA A 121 -10.64 10.05 9.34
N THR A 122 -11.76 9.46 9.76
CA THR A 122 -12.54 9.87 10.97
C THR A 122 -12.17 9.05 12.21
N SER A 123 -11.20 8.16 12.15
CA SER A 123 -10.67 7.41 13.29
C SER A 123 -10.08 8.35 14.35
N SER A 124 -9.88 7.86 15.57
CA SER A 124 -9.30 8.67 16.66
C SER A 124 -7.89 9.16 16.29
N LEU A 125 -7.53 10.35 16.76
CA LEU A 125 -6.22 10.95 16.49
C LEU A 125 -5.07 10.03 16.94
N GLU A 126 -5.20 9.36 18.08
CA GLU A 126 -4.16 8.46 18.59
C GLU A 126 -3.99 7.21 17.71
N PHE A 127 -5.10 6.66 17.18
CA PHE A 127 -5.04 5.58 16.20
C PHE A 127 -4.34 6.04 14.91
N LEU A 128 -4.70 7.21 14.38
CA LEU A 128 -4.06 7.77 13.18
C LEU A 128 -2.57 8.04 13.39
N LYS A 129 -2.15 8.51 14.59
CA LYS A 129 -0.74 8.65 14.94
C LYS A 129 -0.01 7.32 14.96
N ALA A 130 -0.58 6.29 15.60
CA ALA A 130 0.01 4.95 15.62
C ALA A 130 0.17 4.41 14.19
N HIS A 131 -0.88 4.54 13.37
CA HIS A 131 -0.85 4.11 11.97
C HIS A 131 0.19 4.87 11.15
N ALA A 132 0.36 6.18 11.36
CA ALA A 132 1.38 6.98 10.70
C ALA A 132 2.81 6.48 11.03
N VAL A 133 3.09 6.12 12.29
CA VAL A 133 4.39 5.56 12.71
C VAL A 133 4.62 4.18 12.10
N VAL A 134 3.60 3.32 12.10
CA VAL A 134 3.65 1.97 11.50
C VAL A 134 3.91 2.08 9.99
N SER A 135 3.11 2.85 9.26
CA SER A 135 3.23 3.02 7.81
C SER A 135 4.55 3.63 7.39
N ARG A 136 5.04 4.62 8.15
CA ARG A 136 6.36 5.23 7.92
C ARG A 136 7.48 4.22 8.13
N SER A 137 7.41 3.41 9.19
CA SER A 137 8.41 2.39 9.48
C SER A 137 8.46 1.33 8.38
N TRP A 138 7.30 0.85 7.94
CA TRP A 138 7.21 -0.07 6.81
C TRP A 138 7.84 0.52 5.54
N LEU A 139 7.47 1.75 5.16
CA LEU A 139 8.00 2.42 3.97
C LEU A 139 9.54 2.46 3.97
N PHE A 140 10.12 2.96 5.05
CA PHE A 140 11.58 3.09 5.12
C PHE A 140 12.30 1.75 5.25
N ALA A 141 11.69 0.74 5.91
CA ALA A 141 12.22 -0.61 5.93
C ALA A 141 12.28 -1.22 4.51
N GLN A 142 11.24 -1.01 3.68
CA GLN A 142 11.26 -1.49 2.29
C GLN A 142 12.33 -0.78 1.45
N ILE A 143 12.47 0.55 1.60
CA ILE A 143 13.50 1.32 0.90
C ILE A 143 14.91 0.87 1.31
N GLU A 144 15.16 0.62 2.59
CA GLU A 144 16.45 0.11 3.07
C GLU A 144 16.72 -1.31 2.55
N LYS A 145 15.72 -2.19 2.59
CA LYS A 145 15.82 -3.55 2.07
C LYS A 145 16.19 -3.56 0.58
N ARG A 146 15.53 -2.74 -0.22
CA ARG A 146 15.82 -2.63 -1.65
C ARG A 146 17.25 -2.15 -1.91
N LYS A 147 17.73 -1.14 -1.19
CA LYS A 147 19.11 -0.67 -1.30
C LYS A 147 20.12 -1.76 -0.98
N ALA A 148 19.83 -2.56 0.05
CA ALA A 148 20.71 -3.67 0.43
C ALA A 148 20.71 -4.83 -0.59
N LEU A 149 19.60 -5.05 -1.31
CA LEU A 149 19.48 -6.08 -2.35
C LEU A 149 20.13 -5.65 -3.67
N SER A 150 20.06 -4.37 -4.04
CA SER A 150 20.74 -3.87 -5.24
C SER A 150 22.27 -4.06 -5.20
N ASP A 151 22.83 -4.16 -4.00
CA ASP A 151 24.26 -4.44 -3.79
C ASP A 151 24.60 -5.95 -3.84
N LYS A 152 23.60 -6.82 -3.87
CA LYS A 152 23.76 -8.28 -3.83
C LYS A 152 22.99 -8.93 -4.96
N ASN A 153 23.47 -9.12 -6.10
CA ASN A 153 22.88 -9.81 -7.27
C ASN A 153 22.23 -11.20 -7.00
N GLU A 154 21.48 -11.39 -5.93
CA GLU A 154 20.86 -12.65 -5.53
C GLU A 154 19.33 -12.54 -5.60
N GLY A 155 18.73 -13.19 -6.58
CA GLY A 155 17.30 -13.49 -6.60
C GLY A 155 16.93 -14.48 -5.48
N PHE A 156 15.91 -14.18 -4.72
CA PHE A 156 15.52 -14.95 -3.53
C PHE A 156 14.30 -15.82 -3.87
N PHE A 157 14.52 -17.10 -4.18
CA PHE A 157 13.45 -18.11 -4.16
C PHE A 157 13.59 -18.96 -2.90
N SER A 158 12.64 -18.86 -1.99
CA SER A 158 12.58 -19.76 -0.85
C SER A 158 11.39 -20.71 -1.00
N PHE A 159 11.63 -22.01 -0.91
CA PHE A 159 10.57 -23.00 -0.82
C PHE A 159 10.98 -24.14 0.11
N ILE A 160 10.01 -24.70 0.80
CA ILE A 160 10.15 -25.93 1.57
C ILE A 160 9.28 -26.99 0.90
N LYS A 161 9.88 -28.16 0.62
CA LYS A 161 9.15 -29.31 0.10
C LYS A 161 9.44 -30.53 0.99
N THR A 162 8.38 -31.04 1.59
CA THR A 162 8.41 -32.31 2.33
C THR A 162 7.52 -33.32 1.61
N ASP A 163 7.37 -34.51 2.14
CA ASP A 163 6.45 -35.53 1.58
C ASP A 163 4.98 -35.12 1.74
N THR A 164 4.66 -34.23 2.65
CA THR A 164 3.29 -33.82 3.00
C THR A 164 3.00 -32.34 2.77
N GLU A 165 4.03 -31.51 2.58
CA GLU A 165 3.88 -30.05 2.48
C GLU A 165 4.72 -29.48 1.35
N TYR A 166 4.17 -28.47 0.69
CA TYR A 166 4.88 -27.62 -0.25
C TYR A 166 4.60 -26.15 0.08
N ILE A 167 5.57 -25.49 0.70
CA ILE A 167 5.51 -24.09 1.08
C ILE A 167 6.40 -23.32 0.12
N ARG A 168 5.84 -22.31 -0.52
CA ARG A 168 6.57 -21.42 -1.43
C ARG A 168 6.29 -19.99 -1.05
N TRP A 169 7.35 -19.26 -0.71
CA TRP A 169 7.29 -17.80 -0.63
C TRP A 169 7.54 -17.25 -2.03
N TYR A 170 6.54 -16.56 -2.57
CA TYR A 170 6.70 -15.90 -3.86
C TYR A 170 7.59 -14.69 -3.66
N ASP A 171 8.57 -14.52 -4.56
CA ASP A 171 9.34 -13.29 -4.57
C ASP A 171 8.38 -12.11 -4.66
N ARG A 172 8.59 -11.18 -3.76
CA ARG A 172 8.01 -9.88 -3.93
C ARG A 172 8.64 -9.31 -5.19
N GLU A 173 7.84 -8.99 -6.19
CA GLU A 173 8.29 -8.26 -7.36
C GLU A 173 8.78 -6.89 -6.89
N ASP A 174 10.08 -6.81 -6.58
CA ASP A 174 10.68 -5.57 -6.12
C ASP A 174 10.69 -4.57 -7.27
N HIS A 175 10.15 -3.41 -7.01
CA HIS A 175 10.16 -2.33 -7.97
C HIS A 175 11.60 -1.85 -8.19
N THR A 176 12.04 -1.77 -9.43
CA THR A 176 13.42 -1.38 -9.78
C THR A 176 13.54 0.09 -10.14
N ILE A 177 12.46 0.71 -10.63
CA ILE A 177 12.45 2.08 -11.17
C ILE A 177 11.78 3.11 -10.25
N PHE A 178 11.12 2.66 -9.17
CA PHE A 178 10.51 3.52 -8.15
C PHE A 178 10.55 2.83 -6.78
N ASP A 179 10.27 3.56 -5.70
CA ASP A 179 10.38 3.04 -4.33
C ASP A 179 9.23 2.12 -3.94
N VAL A 180 8.01 2.53 -4.22
CA VAL A 180 6.77 1.81 -3.90
C VAL A 180 5.75 2.01 -5.01
N CYS A 181 4.78 1.10 -5.17
CA CYS A 181 3.63 1.33 -6.03
C CYS A 181 2.45 1.92 -5.25
N ALA A 182 1.45 2.38 -5.99
CA ALA A 182 0.24 2.97 -5.43
C ALA A 182 -0.81 1.94 -5.01
N ASP A 183 -0.62 0.66 -5.35
CA ASP A 183 -1.59 -0.41 -5.15
C ASP A 183 -1.32 -1.23 -3.89
N ASP A 184 -2.23 -2.17 -3.59
CA ASP A 184 -2.24 -3.04 -2.39
C ASP A 184 -0.98 -3.92 -2.23
N HIS A 185 -0.17 -4.08 -3.28
CA HIS A 185 1.14 -4.73 -3.18
C HIS A 185 2.08 -3.98 -2.21
N CYS A 186 2.02 -2.64 -2.18
CA CYS A 186 2.75 -1.80 -1.22
C CYS A 186 1.80 -1.26 -0.16
N GLN A 187 1.51 0.00 -0.20
CA GLN A 187 0.51 0.68 0.62
C GLN A 187 -0.38 1.47 -0.33
N ARG A 188 -1.69 1.42 -0.11
CA ARG A 188 -2.62 2.12 -0.97
C ARG A 188 -2.38 3.62 -0.94
N TYR A 189 -2.01 4.15 -2.10
CA TYR A 189 -1.73 5.55 -2.31
C TYR A 189 -2.63 6.12 -3.41
N GLN A 190 -3.43 7.12 -3.10
CA GLN A 190 -4.37 7.72 -4.04
C GLN A 190 -4.17 9.25 -4.19
N GLY A 191 -2.97 9.72 -3.89
CA GLY A 191 -2.62 11.14 -3.97
C GLY A 191 -3.53 12.01 -3.11
N ILE A 192 -3.99 13.11 -3.68
CA ILE A 192 -4.95 14.05 -3.05
C ILE A 192 -6.40 13.76 -3.44
N THR A 193 -6.67 12.69 -4.17
CA THR A 193 -8.02 12.29 -4.60
C THR A 193 -8.89 11.92 -3.41
N LYS A 194 -8.33 11.22 -2.43
CA LYS A 194 -9.00 10.95 -1.17
C LYS A 194 -8.87 12.16 -0.26
N ALA A 195 -10.01 12.68 0.13
CA ALA A 195 -10.07 13.78 1.07
C ALA A 195 -9.37 13.40 2.39
N SER A 196 -8.27 14.06 2.68
CA SER A 196 -7.62 13.93 3.99
C SER A 196 -8.39 14.77 5.01
N SER A 197 -8.50 14.26 6.23
CA SER A 197 -9.01 15.05 7.35
C SER A 197 -7.89 15.87 8.00
N ALA A 198 -8.26 16.95 8.68
CA ALA A 198 -7.30 17.70 9.49
C ALA A 198 -6.61 16.81 10.55
N ALA A 199 -7.32 15.81 11.08
CA ALA A 199 -6.78 14.84 12.03
C ALA A 199 -5.68 13.95 11.43
N VAL A 200 -5.80 13.52 10.16
CA VAL A 200 -4.75 12.79 9.47
C VAL A 200 -3.50 13.63 9.31
N THR A 201 -3.65 14.86 8.82
CA THR A 201 -2.52 15.78 8.66
C THR A 201 -1.85 16.07 10.01
N GLU A 202 -2.63 16.26 11.08
CA GLU A 202 -2.11 16.44 12.42
C GLU A 202 -1.37 15.19 12.91
N ALA A 203 -1.94 14.00 12.73
CA ALA A 203 -1.32 12.74 13.14
C ALA A 203 0.05 12.51 12.49
N VAL A 204 0.15 12.73 11.19
CA VAL A 204 1.40 12.59 10.44
C VAL A 204 2.42 13.62 10.90
N ARG A 205 2.03 14.88 11.04
CA ARG A 205 2.92 15.97 11.52
C ARG A 205 3.39 15.76 12.95
N ALA A 206 2.49 15.35 13.85
CA ALA A 206 2.81 15.13 15.28
C ALA A 206 3.78 13.95 15.49
N THR A 207 3.79 13.01 14.55
CA THR A 207 4.68 11.83 14.59
C THR A 207 5.81 11.90 13.58
N ARG A 208 6.06 13.08 12.99
CA ARG A 208 7.07 13.27 11.94
C ARG A 208 8.43 12.69 12.35
N GLY A 209 8.99 11.85 11.47
CA GLY A 209 10.30 11.23 11.66
C GLY A 209 10.34 10.14 12.74
N GLN A 210 9.21 9.79 13.40
CA GLN A 210 9.18 8.68 14.33
C GLN A 210 9.11 7.35 13.59
N LEU A 211 9.98 6.41 13.97
CA LEU A 211 10.11 5.08 13.38
C LEU A 211 10.11 4.02 14.49
N LEU A 212 9.56 2.86 14.19
CA LEU A 212 9.72 1.67 15.01
C LEU A 212 11.08 1.04 14.71
N MET A 213 11.85 0.82 15.75
CA MET A 213 13.19 0.25 15.66
C MET A 213 13.28 -1.03 16.47
N TYR A 214 13.92 -2.03 15.91
CA TYR A 214 14.33 -3.22 16.62
C TYR A 214 15.85 -3.41 16.47
N GLU A 215 16.57 -3.49 17.58
CA GLU A 215 18.04 -3.46 17.59
C GLU A 215 18.58 -2.24 16.85
N ARG A 216 19.15 -2.41 15.67
CA ARG A 216 19.73 -1.34 14.85
C ARG A 216 19.03 -1.12 13.52
N GLY A 217 17.94 -1.87 13.26
CA GLY A 217 17.18 -1.79 12.00
C GLY A 217 15.82 -1.15 12.18
N ILE A 218 15.29 -0.58 11.10
CA ILE A 218 13.91 -0.14 11.03
C ILE A 218 13.02 -1.38 10.93
N CYS A 219 11.96 -1.45 11.73
CA CYS A 219 11.02 -2.57 11.71
C CYS A 219 10.25 -2.63 10.38
N ASP A 220 10.17 -3.81 9.77
CA ASP A 220 9.20 -4.11 8.71
C ASP A 220 7.80 -4.20 9.36
N ALA A 221 7.21 -3.03 9.63
CA ALA A 221 6.03 -2.88 10.47
C ALA A 221 4.76 -3.19 9.66
N ARG A 222 4.42 -4.47 9.54
CA ARG A 222 3.22 -4.97 8.88
C ARG A 222 1.97 -4.66 9.68
N PHE A 223 0.88 -4.42 8.98
CA PHE A 223 -0.43 -4.21 9.57
C PHE A 223 -1.53 -4.88 8.74
N SER A 224 -2.65 -5.14 9.36
CA SER A 224 -3.85 -5.65 8.72
C SER A 224 -5.07 -4.88 9.19
N LYS A 225 -6.14 -4.90 8.40
CA LYS A 225 -7.41 -4.27 8.74
C LYS A 225 -8.16 -5.03 9.85
N CYS A 226 -8.02 -6.35 9.87
CA CYS A 226 -8.63 -7.25 10.83
C CYS A 226 -7.78 -8.52 10.94
N CYS A 227 -7.40 -8.88 12.18
CA CYS A 227 -6.55 -10.05 12.44
C CYS A 227 -7.35 -11.32 12.82
N GLY A 228 -8.69 -11.22 13.01
CA GLY A 228 -9.50 -12.35 13.48
C GLY A 228 -9.24 -12.76 14.93
N GLY A 229 -8.64 -11.87 15.74
CA GLY A 229 -8.35 -12.08 17.15
C GLY A 229 -6.96 -12.61 17.46
N ALA A 230 -6.17 -12.94 16.44
CA ALA A 230 -4.76 -13.31 16.57
C ALA A 230 -3.97 -12.76 15.38
N SER A 231 -2.83 -12.11 15.64
CA SER A 231 -1.95 -11.69 14.56
C SER A 231 -1.25 -12.89 13.92
N GLU A 232 -0.89 -12.76 12.65
CA GLU A 232 -0.16 -13.79 11.93
C GLU A 232 1.35 -13.65 12.13
N GLU A 233 2.07 -14.74 12.04
CA GLU A 233 3.52 -14.74 12.11
C GLU A 233 4.13 -14.42 10.73
N PHE A 234 5.13 -13.55 10.71
CA PHE A 234 5.73 -13.06 9.47
C PHE A 234 6.22 -14.20 8.55
N GLY A 235 6.82 -15.23 9.16
CA GLY A 235 7.36 -16.37 8.44
C GLY A 235 6.34 -17.17 7.63
N TYR A 236 5.07 -17.14 8.01
CA TYR A 236 4.00 -17.83 7.27
C TYR A 236 3.47 -17.03 6.08
N CYS A 237 3.62 -15.69 6.11
CA CYS A 237 2.99 -14.82 5.12
C CYS A 237 3.95 -14.28 4.07
N TRP A 238 5.21 -13.98 4.44
CA TRP A 238 6.06 -13.10 3.63
C TRP A 238 7.39 -13.71 3.21
N GLU A 239 8.17 -14.23 4.15
CA GLU A 239 9.50 -14.80 3.91
C GLU A 239 9.76 -15.89 4.94
N ASP A 240 10.60 -16.89 4.63
CA ASP A 240 11.09 -17.89 5.58
C ASP A 240 12.03 -17.24 6.63
N LYS A 241 11.42 -16.40 7.48
CA LYS A 241 12.15 -15.58 8.45
C LYS A 241 11.26 -15.21 9.62
N ASN A 242 11.78 -15.24 10.82
CA ASN A 242 11.05 -14.83 12.01
C ASN A 242 11.59 -13.53 12.57
N TYR A 243 10.68 -12.61 12.84
CA TYR A 243 10.97 -11.36 13.53
C TYR A 243 10.26 -11.37 14.89
N PRO A 244 10.97 -11.19 16.02
CA PRO A 244 10.36 -11.20 17.35
C PRO A 244 9.23 -10.18 17.54
N TYR A 245 9.26 -9.09 16.79
CA TYR A 245 8.23 -8.03 16.81
C TYR A 245 7.05 -8.28 15.83
N LEU A 246 7.09 -9.37 15.07
CA LEU A 246 6.01 -9.81 14.14
C LEU A 246 5.63 -11.28 14.44
N SER A 247 5.54 -11.60 15.72
CA SER A 247 5.08 -12.90 16.19
C SER A 247 3.56 -12.91 16.37
N THR A 248 3.00 -14.12 16.42
CA THR A 248 1.59 -14.33 16.73
C THR A 248 1.26 -13.87 18.15
N ILE A 249 0.35 -12.93 18.30
CA ILE A 249 -0.17 -12.48 19.58
C ILE A 249 -1.71 -12.49 19.56
N ARG A 250 -2.32 -12.67 20.71
CA ARG A 250 -3.75 -12.49 20.88
C ARG A 250 -4.09 -11.01 20.90
N ASP A 251 -5.06 -10.60 20.09
CA ASP A 251 -5.53 -9.22 19.98
C ASP A 251 -6.80 -9.03 20.84
N ALA A 252 -6.62 -9.01 22.18
CA ALA A 252 -7.70 -8.86 23.14
C ALA A 252 -7.25 -8.05 24.35
N GLU A 253 -8.19 -7.64 25.21
CA GLU A 253 -7.90 -7.00 26.49
C GLU A 253 -7.08 -7.93 27.41
N GLU A 254 -6.27 -7.35 28.31
CA GLU A 254 -5.40 -8.10 29.20
C GLU A 254 -6.18 -9.10 30.08
N GLU A 255 -7.39 -8.77 30.49
CA GLU A 255 -8.27 -9.64 31.30
C GLU A 255 -8.71 -10.91 30.54
N GLU A 256 -8.79 -10.81 29.22
CA GLU A 256 -9.11 -11.91 28.30
C GLU A 256 -7.86 -12.54 27.68
N ASN A 257 -6.67 -12.16 28.15
CA ASN A 257 -5.38 -12.63 27.60
C ASN A 257 -5.09 -14.09 28.00
N ARG A 258 -5.94 -14.99 27.54
CA ARG A 258 -5.71 -16.43 27.62
C ARG A 258 -4.68 -16.85 26.57
N PRO A 259 -3.87 -17.86 26.82
CA PRO A 259 -2.98 -18.39 25.80
C PRO A 259 -3.76 -18.73 24.52
N LEU A 260 -3.18 -18.39 23.37
CA LEU A 260 -3.74 -18.82 22.08
C LEU A 260 -3.74 -20.36 22.03
N PRO A 261 -4.77 -20.99 21.47
CA PRO A 261 -4.70 -22.38 21.10
C PRO A 261 -3.60 -22.61 20.06
N ASP A 262 -3.16 -23.82 19.90
CA ASP A 262 -2.19 -24.16 18.84
C ASP A 262 -2.87 -24.12 17.47
N LEU A 263 -2.88 -22.93 16.86
CA LEU A 263 -3.54 -22.69 15.56
C LEU A 263 -2.82 -23.38 14.38
N THR A 264 -1.70 -24.05 14.61
CA THR A 264 -1.08 -24.93 13.61
C THR A 264 -1.82 -26.26 13.47
N LYS A 265 -2.71 -26.59 14.42
CA LYS A 265 -3.58 -27.75 14.37
C LYS A 265 -4.90 -27.39 13.72
N GLU A 266 -5.25 -28.12 12.67
CA GLU A 266 -6.46 -27.89 11.86
C GLU A 266 -7.74 -27.78 12.71
N GLU A 267 -7.94 -28.70 13.68
CA GLU A 267 -9.09 -28.70 14.55
C GLU A 267 -9.19 -27.46 15.44
N GLU A 268 -8.08 -26.95 15.92
CA GLU A 268 -8.03 -25.73 16.74
C GLU A 268 -8.23 -24.48 15.87
N ALA A 269 -7.63 -24.45 14.70
CA ALA A 269 -7.81 -23.38 13.73
C ALA A 269 -9.27 -23.29 13.25
N GLU A 270 -9.89 -24.43 12.88
CA GLU A 270 -11.30 -24.49 12.50
C GLU A 270 -12.21 -24.01 13.65
N ARG A 271 -11.95 -24.45 14.87
CA ARG A 271 -12.69 -24.00 16.05
C ARG A 271 -12.58 -22.49 16.25
N TRP A 272 -11.35 -21.95 16.15
CA TRP A 272 -11.08 -20.52 16.27
C TRP A 272 -11.88 -19.72 15.24
N ILE A 273 -11.81 -20.08 13.97
CA ILE A 273 -12.51 -19.41 12.88
C ILE A 273 -14.04 -19.43 13.07
N ARG A 274 -14.60 -20.56 13.61
CA ARG A 274 -16.04 -20.74 13.74
C ARG A 274 -16.64 -20.16 15.01
N THR A 275 -15.85 -19.79 16.01
CA THR A 275 -16.37 -19.43 17.35
C THR A 275 -16.36 -17.93 17.65
N SER A 276 -15.90 -17.07 16.74
CA SER A 276 -15.80 -15.62 16.99
C SER A 276 -15.11 -15.32 18.35
N PRO A 277 -13.83 -15.56 18.48
CA PRO A 277 -13.11 -15.38 19.74
C PRO A 277 -13.15 -13.93 20.18
N VAL A 278 -13.31 -13.67 21.47
CA VAL A 278 -13.27 -12.32 22.04
C VAL A 278 -11.98 -11.63 21.67
N SER A 279 -12.09 -10.51 20.98
CA SER A 279 -10.96 -9.74 20.46
C SER A 279 -11.38 -8.30 20.15
N PHE A 280 -10.43 -7.40 19.97
CA PHE A 280 -10.72 -6.00 19.60
C PHE A 280 -11.42 -5.88 18.24
N CYS A 281 -11.21 -6.82 17.33
CA CYS A 281 -11.85 -6.83 16.03
C CYS A 281 -13.21 -7.55 16.01
N ASP A 282 -13.65 -8.21 17.10
CA ASP A 282 -14.95 -8.85 17.23
C ASP A 282 -16.01 -7.85 17.72
N THR A 283 -16.47 -6.99 16.83
CA THR A 283 -17.52 -6.02 17.14
C THR A 283 -18.83 -6.35 16.45
N HIS A 284 -19.92 -6.25 17.22
CA HIS A 284 -21.30 -6.36 16.73
C HIS A 284 -22.02 -5.01 16.60
N ASP A 285 -21.33 -3.90 16.90
CA ASP A 285 -21.85 -2.55 16.74
C ASP A 285 -21.98 -2.21 15.25
N LYS A 286 -23.21 -2.18 14.76
CA LYS A 286 -23.50 -1.87 13.36
C LYS A 286 -22.99 -0.50 12.90
N LYS A 287 -22.95 0.48 13.83
CA LYS A 287 -22.41 1.82 13.52
C LYS A 287 -20.91 1.77 13.31
N VAL A 288 -20.19 1.05 14.16
CA VAL A 288 -18.75 0.82 14.02
C VAL A 288 -18.46 0.06 12.73
N ILE A 289 -19.16 -1.04 12.47
CA ILE A 289 -19.01 -1.86 11.27
C ILE A 289 -19.24 -1.01 10.00
N SER A 290 -20.31 -0.19 9.96
CA SER A 290 -20.61 0.66 8.82
C SER A 290 -19.57 1.77 8.57
N GLN A 291 -18.79 2.12 9.56
CA GLN A 291 -17.70 3.09 9.42
C GLN A 291 -16.39 2.44 8.91
N ILE A 292 -16.19 1.16 9.21
CA ILE A 292 -14.97 0.42 8.86
C ILE A 292 -15.08 -0.19 7.46
N LEU A 293 -16.26 -0.76 7.15
CA LEU A 293 -16.49 -1.41 5.86
C LEU A 293 -16.82 -0.37 4.78
N ASN A 294 -16.23 -0.53 3.62
CA ASN A 294 -16.55 0.28 2.46
C ASN A 294 -17.96 -0.04 1.93
N ASN A 295 -18.57 0.90 1.21
CA ASN A 295 -19.90 0.70 0.61
C ASN A 295 -19.96 -0.52 -0.32
N TYR A 296 -18.86 -0.92 -0.94
CA TYR A 296 -18.77 -2.12 -1.78
C TYR A 296 -19.03 -3.41 -1.02
N ASP A 297 -18.59 -3.50 0.22
CA ASP A 297 -18.84 -4.65 1.09
C ASP A 297 -20.32 -4.68 1.58
N GLN A 298 -20.99 -3.53 1.57
CA GLN A 298 -22.40 -3.38 1.93
C GLN A 298 -23.35 -3.73 0.76
N GLU A 299 -22.95 -3.42 -0.46
CA GLU A 299 -23.75 -3.66 -1.68
C GLU A 299 -23.87 -5.15 -2.01
N LEU A 300 -22.93 -5.98 -1.61
CA LEU A 300 -22.95 -7.42 -1.83
C LEU A 300 -23.92 -8.17 -0.93
N GLN A 301 -24.73 -7.49 -0.08
CA GLN A 301 -25.69 -8.10 0.86
C GLN A 301 -25.11 -9.31 1.61
N ILE A 302 -23.82 -9.31 1.87
CA ILE A 302 -23.22 -10.25 2.78
C ILE A 302 -23.82 -9.88 4.13
N SER A 303 -24.80 -10.63 4.57
CA SER A 303 -25.33 -10.48 5.92
C SER A 303 -24.15 -10.80 6.84
N ILE A 304 -23.52 -9.74 7.35
CA ILE A 304 -22.47 -9.82 8.34
C ILE A 304 -23.14 -10.20 9.65
N VAL A 305 -23.46 -11.47 9.76
CA VAL A 305 -23.73 -12.13 11.01
C VAL A 305 -22.47 -12.97 11.27
N GLY A 306 -21.46 -12.33 11.87
CA GLY A 306 -20.37 -13.01 12.54
C GLY A 306 -19.60 -14.11 11.80
N LYS A 307 -19.58 -14.12 10.46
CA LYS A 307 -18.84 -15.11 9.68
C LYS A 307 -18.32 -14.47 8.42
N TYR A 308 -17.02 -14.31 8.34
CA TYR A 308 -16.32 -14.13 7.07
C TYR A 308 -16.52 -15.42 6.26
N VAL A 309 -17.40 -15.40 5.27
CA VAL A 309 -17.44 -16.45 4.25
C VAL A 309 -16.44 -16.05 3.19
N ILE A 310 -15.26 -16.65 3.22
CA ILE A 310 -14.35 -16.61 2.07
C ILE A 310 -15.09 -17.26 0.90
N PRO A 311 -15.35 -16.56 -0.22
CA PRO A 311 -15.93 -17.21 -1.38
C PRO A 311 -14.98 -18.32 -1.82
N LYS A 312 -15.48 -19.54 -2.01
CA LYS A 312 -14.70 -20.58 -2.67
C LYS A 312 -14.29 -20.06 -4.05
N GLN A 313 -13.05 -19.64 -4.20
CA GLN A 313 -12.49 -19.43 -5.52
C GLN A 313 -12.41 -20.81 -6.19
N ASN A 314 -13.21 -20.99 -7.25
CA ASN A 314 -13.03 -22.11 -8.15
C ASN A 314 -11.73 -21.86 -8.93
N TYR A 315 -10.64 -22.43 -8.47
CA TYR A 315 -9.46 -22.56 -9.33
C TYR A 315 -9.77 -23.57 -10.41
N PRO A 316 -9.64 -23.25 -11.70
CA PRO A 316 -9.68 -24.26 -12.75
C PRO A 316 -8.49 -25.20 -12.56
N ASN A 317 -8.77 -26.51 -12.69
CA ASN A 317 -7.80 -27.60 -12.66
C ASN A 317 -6.67 -27.45 -13.70
#